data_7bca9dfd89a9e8dba136977bb97819f1
#
_entry.id   7bca9dfd89a9e8dba136977bb97819f1
#
_cell.length_a   1.000
_cell.length_b   1.000
_cell.length_c   1.000
_cell.angle_alpha   90.00
_cell.angle_beta   90.00
_cell.angle_gamma   90.00
#
_symmetry.space_group_name_H-M   'P 1'
#
loop_
_entity.id
_entity.type
_entity.pdbx_description
1 polymer ?
#
loop_
_entity_poly.entity_id
_entity_poly.type
_entity_poly.pdbx_seq_one_letter_code
_entity_poly.pdbx_strand_id
1 'polypeptide(L)'
;MATKYSRQRETILNNLCSRTDHPTADELYMDLKEELPNLSLGTLYRNLSMLTDNGTILKFHCGTCDRFDGNNNLHYHLICESCGRLYDLDHAPLTELETLFAQGYNGKIRSHLLVFYGLCESCNTVK
;
A
#
# COMPACT_ATOMS: atom_id res chain seq x y z
N MET A 1 12.90 -24.04 -10.79
CA MET A 1 12.25 -24.54 -9.60
C MET A 1 12.22 -23.45 -8.52
N ALA A 2 11.06 -23.21 -7.94
CA ALA A 2 10.92 -22.16 -6.93
C ALA A 2 11.54 -22.58 -5.61
N THR A 3 12.29 -21.70 -4.98
CA THR A 3 12.82 -21.92 -3.64
C THR A 3 11.71 -21.71 -2.61
N LYS A 4 11.97 -22.11 -1.36
CA LYS A 4 11.07 -21.84 -0.24
C LYS A 4 10.79 -20.34 -0.11
N TYR A 5 11.83 -19.52 -0.23
CA TYR A 5 11.71 -18.07 -0.08
C TYR A 5 10.95 -17.45 -1.25
N SER A 6 11.16 -17.94 -2.47
CA SER A 6 10.40 -17.47 -3.64
C SER A 6 8.93 -17.78 -3.51
N ARG A 7 8.60 -18.96 -2.97
CA ARG A 7 7.21 -19.35 -2.75
C ARG A 7 6.54 -18.48 -1.70
N GLN A 8 7.26 -18.20 -0.61
CA GLN A 8 6.74 -17.31 0.43
C GLN A 8 6.44 -15.92 -0.13
N ARG A 9 7.38 -15.38 -0.91
CA ARG A 9 7.23 -14.06 -1.53
C ARG A 9 6.04 -14.02 -2.47
N GLU A 10 5.91 -15.03 -3.31
CA GLU A 10 4.80 -15.12 -4.26
C GLU A 10 3.45 -15.21 -3.54
N THR A 11 3.37 -16.01 -2.48
CA THR A 11 2.13 -16.15 -1.71
C THR A 11 1.77 -14.84 -1.02
N ILE A 12 2.76 -14.15 -0.44
CA ILE A 12 2.56 -12.85 0.18
C ILE A 12 2.02 -11.85 -0.86
N LEU A 13 2.65 -11.78 -2.01
CA LEU A 13 2.26 -10.84 -3.06
C LEU A 13 0.87 -11.15 -3.60
N ASN A 14 0.57 -12.42 -3.84
CA ASN A 14 -0.75 -12.82 -4.35
C ASN A 14 -1.85 -12.48 -3.37
N ASN A 15 -1.62 -12.71 -2.08
CA ASN A 15 -2.59 -12.36 -1.05
C ASN A 15 -2.83 -10.85 -1.04
N LEU A 16 -1.76 -10.07 -1.08
CA LEU A 16 -1.85 -8.61 -1.01
C LEU A 16 -2.53 -8.04 -2.26
N CYS A 17 -2.23 -8.58 -3.44
CA CYS A 17 -2.82 -8.10 -4.70
C CYS A 17 -4.31 -8.42 -4.81
N SER A 18 -4.80 -9.41 -4.08
CA SER A 18 -6.20 -9.84 -4.15
C SER A 18 -7.12 -9.07 -3.23
N ARG A 19 -6.60 -8.13 -2.45
CA ARG A 19 -7.40 -7.46 -1.43
C ARG A 19 -7.30 -5.94 -1.57
N THR A 20 -8.34 -5.27 -1.09
CA THR A 20 -8.46 -3.81 -1.16
C THR A 20 -8.54 -3.16 0.22
N ASP A 21 -8.35 -3.93 1.29
CA ASP A 21 -8.46 -3.43 2.65
C ASP A 21 -7.15 -2.82 3.17
N HIS A 22 -6.07 -2.86 2.38
CA HIS A 22 -4.77 -2.27 2.71
C HIS A 22 -4.27 -2.70 4.10
N PRO A 23 -3.88 -3.96 4.26
CA PRO A 23 -3.59 -4.50 5.58
C PRO A 23 -2.29 -3.96 6.16
N THR A 24 -2.22 -3.99 7.50
CA THR A 24 -0.92 -3.89 8.18
C THR A 24 -0.18 -5.22 8.04
N ALA A 25 1.12 -5.21 8.37
CA ALA A 25 1.90 -6.45 8.35
C ALA A 25 1.33 -7.48 9.33
N ASP A 26 0.87 -7.04 10.50
CA ASP A 26 0.30 -7.95 11.48
C ASP A 26 -1.00 -8.59 10.99
N GLU A 27 -1.87 -7.80 10.36
CA GLU A 27 -3.10 -8.33 9.77
C GLU A 27 -2.80 -9.34 8.66
N LEU A 28 -1.83 -9.00 7.81
CA LEU A 28 -1.41 -9.87 6.73
C LEU A 28 -0.80 -11.18 7.26
N TYR A 29 0.00 -11.08 8.32
CA TYR A 29 0.62 -12.23 8.96
C TYR A 29 -0.44 -13.21 9.47
N MET A 30 -1.47 -12.70 10.12
CA MET A 30 -2.56 -13.55 10.64
C MET A 30 -3.28 -14.29 9.53
N ASP A 31 -3.49 -13.63 8.39
CA ASP A 31 -4.16 -14.25 7.25
C ASP A 31 -3.28 -15.29 6.55
N LEU A 32 -1.97 -15.11 6.59
CA LEU A 32 -1.04 -16.00 5.89
C LEU A 32 -0.65 -17.23 6.69
N LYS A 33 -0.98 -17.29 7.97
CA LYS A 33 -0.53 -18.37 8.85
C LYS A 33 -0.98 -19.76 8.39
N GLU A 34 -2.16 -19.86 7.79
CA GLU A 34 -2.67 -21.16 7.33
C GLU A 34 -1.91 -21.64 6.10
N GLU A 35 -1.63 -20.77 5.15
CA GLU A 35 -0.90 -21.14 3.94
C GLU A 35 0.60 -21.30 4.19
N LEU A 36 1.14 -20.46 5.08
CA LEU A 36 2.57 -20.42 5.37
C LEU A 36 2.81 -20.58 6.86
N PRO A 37 2.59 -21.79 7.40
CA PRO A 37 2.70 -21.99 8.87
C PRO A 37 4.10 -21.73 9.43
N ASN A 38 5.13 -21.81 8.59
CA ASN A 38 6.51 -21.57 9.01
C ASN A 38 6.99 -20.14 8.77
N LEU A 39 6.12 -19.27 8.25
CA LEU A 39 6.47 -17.88 8.01
C LEU A 39 6.62 -17.16 9.36
N SER A 40 7.78 -16.52 9.56
CA SER A 40 7.96 -15.67 10.73
C SER A 40 7.55 -14.23 10.39
N LEU A 41 7.19 -13.47 11.40
CA LEU A 41 6.84 -12.07 11.23
C LEU A 41 8.02 -11.27 10.67
N GLY A 42 9.24 -11.58 11.13
CA GLY A 42 10.45 -10.93 10.60
C GLY A 42 10.66 -11.19 9.11
N THR A 43 10.40 -12.41 8.66
CA THR A 43 10.50 -12.74 7.23
C THR A 43 9.45 -11.98 6.42
N LEU A 44 8.22 -11.87 6.96
CA LEU A 44 7.18 -11.09 6.31
C LEU A 44 7.61 -9.63 6.15
N TYR A 45 8.12 -9.01 7.21
CA TYR A 45 8.59 -7.62 7.15
C TYR A 45 9.70 -7.45 6.12
N ARG A 46 10.65 -8.38 6.05
CA ARG A 46 11.73 -8.31 5.06
C ARG A 46 11.19 -8.38 3.63
N ASN A 47 10.23 -9.27 3.40
CA ASN A 47 9.60 -9.38 2.07
C ASN A 47 8.82 -8.12 1.71
N LEU A 48 8.06 -7.57 2.65
CA LEU A 48 7.30 -6.35 2.42
C LEU A 48 8.23 -5.16 2.10
N SER A 49 9.34 -5.05 2.84
CA SER A 49 10.33 -3.99 2.59
C SER A 49 10.93 -4.12 1.20
N MET A 50 11.31 -5.33 0.80
CA MET A 50 11.90 -5.55 -0.52
C MET A 50 10.89 -5.24 -1.63
N LEU A 51 9.65 -5.69 -1.48
CA LEU A 51 8.61 -5.43 -2.48
C LEU A 51 8.27 -3.94 -2.57
N THR A 52 8.32 -3.23 -1.45
CA THR A 52 8.12 -1.78 -1.42
C THR A 52 9.29 -1.07 -2.11
N ASP A 53 10.52 -1.45 -1.78
CA ASP A 53 11.71 -0.80 -2.30
C ASP A 53 11.85 -0.96 -3.80
N ASN A 54 11.42 -2.11 -4.35
CA ASN A 54 11.49 -2.33 -5.80
C ASN A 54 10.24 -1.86 -6.54
N GLY A 55 9.28 -1.25 -5.84
CA GLY A 55 8.10 -0.66 -6.47
C GLY A 55 6.99 -1.64 -6.82
N THR A 56 7.09 -2.91 -6.38
CA THR A 56 6.06 -3.90 -6.66
C THR A 56 4.78 -3.64 -5.87
N ILE A 57 4.90 -3.14 -4.64
CA ILE A 57 3.78 -2.75 -3.80
C ILE A 57 3.99 -1.34 -3.27
N LEU A 58 2.95 -0.76 -2.72
CA LEU A 58 2.99 0.55 -2.08
C LEU A 58 2.88 0.41 -0.57
N LYS A 59 3.55 1.29 0.15
CA LYS A 59 3.48 1.36 1.61
C LYS A 59 3.06 2.76 2.02
N PHE A 60 2.12 2.84 2.96
CA PHE A 60 1.62 4.11 3.50
C PHE A 60 1.75 4.10 5.01
N HIS A 61 2.28 5.19 5.55
CA HIS A 61 2.35 5.35 7.01
C HIS A 61 1.04 5.96 7.50
N CYS A 62 0.29 5.17 8.26
CA CYS A 62 -1.05 5.54 8.71
C CYS A 62 -1.08 5.61 10.23
N GLY A 63 -0.70 6.76 10.78
CA GLY A 63 -0.64 6.91 12.23
C GLY A 63 0.54 6.16 12.82
N THR A 64 0.28 5.11 13.61
CA THR A 64 1.33 4.36 14.29
C THR A 64 1.75 3.10 13.56
N CYS A 65 1.16 2.80 12.40
CA CYS A 65 1.48 1.58 11.66
C CYS A 65 1.52 1.85 10.17
N ASP A 66 2.18 0.96 9.45
CA ASP A 66 2.23 1.01 8.01
C ASP A 66 1.17 0.09 7.41
N ARG A 67 0.57 0.54 6.32
CA ARG A 67 -0.37 -0.27 5.55
C ARG A 67 0.18 -0.47 4.15
N PHE A 68 -0.19 -1.58 3.54
CA PHE A 68 0.37 -2.02 2.27
C PHE A 68 -0.72 -2.19 1.23
N ASP A 69 -0.39 -1.84 -0.01
CA ASP A 69 -1.30 -1.94 -1.13
C ASP A 69 -0.60 -2.69 -2.26
N GLY A 70 -1.18 -3.81 -2.68
CA GLY A 70 -0.64 -4.61 -3.77
C GLY A 70 -0.87 -4.02 -5.14
N ASN A 71 -1.74 -3.02 -5.26
CA ASN A 71 -2.01 -2.35 -6.52
C ASN A 71 -1.05 -1.16 -6.67
N ASN A 72 -0.01 -1.33 -7.48
CA ASN A 72 0.99 -0.28 -7.70
C ASN A 72 0.67 0.64 -8.87
N ASN A 73 -0.49 0.49 -9.51
CA ASN A 73 -0.96 1.44 -10.50
C ASN A 73 -1.35 2.74 -9.80
N LEU A 74 -1.16 3.86 -10.51
CA LEU A 74 -1.46 5.15 -9.91
C LEU A 74 -2.94 5.24 -9.56
N HIS A 75 -3.22 5.46 -8.30
CA HIS A 75 -4.54 5.77 -7.78
C HIS A 75 -4.36 6.54 -6.49
N TYR A 76 -5.40 7.24 -6.06
CA TYR A 76 -5.28 8.13 -4.91
C TYR A 76 -5.92 7.51 -3.69
N HIS A 77 -5.43 7.91 -2.53
CA HIS A 77 -5.83 7.31 -1.26
C HIS A 77 -6.26 8.37 -0.27
N LEU A 78 -7.11 7.96 0.67
CA LEU A 78 -7.46 8.74 1.86
C LEU A 78 -7.01 7.97 3.09
N ILE A 79 -6.30 8.66 3.98
CA ILE A 79 -6.02 8.14 5.32
C ILE A 79 -7.06 8.75 6.26
N CYS A 80 -7.84 7.89 6.90
CA CYS A 80 -8.83 8.35 7.87
C CYS A 80 -8.13 8.72 9.17
N GLU A 81 -8.29 9.96 9.59
CA GLU A 81 -7.64 10.47 10.81
C GLU A 81 -8.30 9.92 12.08
N SER A 82 -9.50 9.36 11.96
CA SER A 82 -10.21 8.79 13.09
C SER A 82 -9.90 7.31 13.29
N CYS A 83 -10.08 6.48 12.26
CA CYS A 83 -9.87 5.03 12.39
C CYS A 83 -8.50 4.55 11.92
N GLY A 84 -7.73 5.42 11.28
CA GLY A 84 -6.37 5.09 10.82
C GLY A 84 -6.29 4.18 9.60
N ARG A 85 -7.42 3.88 8.97
CA ARG A 85 -7.43 3.00 7.80
C ARG A 85 -7.15 3.78 6.53
N LEU A 86 -6.67 3.06 5.53
CA LEU A 86 -6.36 3.59 4.20
C LEU A 86 -7.47 3.15 3.24
N TYR A 87 -7.95 4.09 2.46
CA TYR A 87 -9.03 3.84 1.49
C TYR A 87 -8.61 4.32 0.11
N ASP A 88 -9.02 3.59 -0.92
CA ASP A 88 -8.87 4.05 -2.30
C ASP A 88 -9.94 5.10 -2.60
N LEU A 89 -9.56 6.14 -3.29
CA LEU A 89 -10.50 7.14 -3.77
C LEU A 89 -10.87 6.82 -5.21
N ASP A 90 -12.17 6.80 -5.48
CA ASP A 90 -12.69 6.44 -6.80
C ASP A 90 -12.67 7.67 -7.71
N HIS A 91 -11.49 8.04 -8.16
CA HIS A 91 -11.28 9.17 -9.06
C HIS A 91 -10.13 8.85 -10.00
N ALA A 92 -10.31 9.12 -11.28
CA ALA A 92 -9.24 8.89 -12.25
C ALA A 92 -8.03 9.77 -11.92
N PRO A 93 -6.81 9.24 -12.06
CA PRO A 93 -5.61 10.02 -11.80
C PRO A 93 -5.51 11.25 -12.71
N LEU A 94 -4.95 12.32 -12.16
CA LEU A 94 -4.69 13.53 -12.92
C LEU A 94 -3.41 13.33 -13.74
N THR A 95 -3.51 13.43 -15.05
CA THR A 95 -2.40 13.14 -15.95
C THR A 95 -1.48 14.32 -16.20
N GLU A 96 -1.84 15.51 -15.70
CA GLU A 96 -1.13 16.74 -16.02
C GLU A 96 -0.32 17.31 -14.87
N LEU A 97 -0.33 16.67 -13.71
CA LEU A 97 0.35 17.21 -12.53
C LEU A 97 1.85 17.33 -12.74
N GLU A 98 2.47 16.32 -13.35
CA GLU A 98 3.92 16.35 -13.59
C GLU A 98 4.30 17.56 -14.45
N THR A 99 3.55 17.80 -15.51
CA THR A 99 3.80 18.93 -16.41
C THR A 99 3.59 20.26 -15.69
N LEU A 100 2.51 20.34 -14.91
CA LEU A 100 2.21 21.57 -14.18
C LEU A 100 3.32 21.93 -13.19
N PHE A 101 3.77 20.97 -12.43
CA PHE A 101 4.77 21.22 -11.39
C PHE A 101 6.20 21.24 -11.93
N ALA A 102 6.41 20.81 -13.18
CA ALA A 102 7.71 20.89 -13.82
C ALA A 102 8.04 22.30 -14.32
N GLN A 103 7.07 23.20 -14.40
CA GLN A 103 7.28 24.56 -14.86
C GLN A 103 8.21 25.29 -13.90
N GLY A 104 9.32 25.80 -14.43
CA GLY A 104 10.31 26.50 -13.61
C GLY A 104 11.24 25.60 -12.80
N TYR A 105 11.11 24.30 -12.95
CA TYR A 105 11.94 23.33 -12.26
C TYR A 105 12.97 22.76 -13.24
N ASN A 106 14.23 22.77 -12.86
CA ASN A 106 15.33 22.35 -13.74
C ASN A 106 15.61 20.84 -13.73
N GLY A 107 14.99 20.09 -12.84
CA GLY A 107 15.11 18.64 -12.81
C GLY A 107 14.06 17.96 -13.69
N LYS A 108 13.77 16.72 -13.37
CA LYS A 108 12.79 15.93 -14.11
C LYS A 108 11.78 15.34 -13.12
N ILE A 109 10.50 15.55 -13.41
CA ILE A 109 9.40 14.99 -12.63
C ILE A 109 8.76 13.88 -13.46
N ARG A 110 8.72 12.66 -12.92
CA ARG A 110 8.22 11.48 -13.66
C ARG A 110 6.84 11.01 -13.22
N SER A 111 6.52 11.20 -11.95
CA SER A 111 5.28 10.68 -11.41
C SER A 111 4.90 11.45 -10.17
N HIS A 112 3.71 11.18 -9.68
CA HIS A 112 3.25 11.77 -8.43
C HIS A 112 2.42 10.75 -7.67
N LEU A 113 2.27 11.00 -6.38
CA LEU A 113 1.41 10.23 -5.50
C LEU A 113 0.65 11.21 -4.61
N LEU A 114 -0.66 11.07 -4.54
CA LEU A 114 -1.49 11.92 -3.70
C LEU A 114 -2.12 11.10 -2.59
N VAL A 115 -1.99 11.60 -1.37
CA VAL A 115 -2.64 11.03 -0.20
C VAL A 115 -3.41 12.16 0.47
N PHE A 116 -4.69 11.92 0.69
CA PHE A 116 -5.57 12.88 1.36
C PHE A 116 -5.81 12.44 2.79
N TYR A 117 -6.03 13.38 3.66
CA TYR A 117 -6.28 13.14 5.07
C TYR A 117 -7.66 13.69 5.42
N GLY A 118 -8.44 12.91 6.13
CA GLY A 118 -9.78 13.33 6.51
C GLY A 118 -10.52 12.21 7.22
N LEU A 119 -11.79 12.07 6.95
CA LEU A 119 -12.64 11.05 7.57
C LEU A 119 -13.22 10.14 6.51
N CYS A 120 -13.16 8.81 6.75
CA CYS A 120 -13.82 7.86 5.87
C CYS A 120 -15.34 7.95 6.05
N GLU A 121 -16.07 7.29 5.16
CA GLU A 121 -17.53 7.35 5.18
C GLU A 121 -18.11 6.91 6.53
N SER A 122 -17.56 5.85 7.11
CA SER A 122 -18.04 5.34 8.40
C SER A 122 -17.75 6.29 9.56
N CYS A 123 -16.62 6.97 9.53
CA CYS A 123 -16.24 7.89 10.60
C CYS A 123 -16.84 9.29 10.42
N ASN A 124 -17.29 9.62 9.22
CA ASN A 124 -17.89 10.91 8.91
C ASN A 124 -19.38 10.86 9.22
N THR A 125 -19.70 10.76 10.50
CA THR A 125 -21.09 10.67 10.95
C THR A 125 -21.59 11.98 11.50
N VAL A 126 -21.10 13.06 10.96
CA VAL A 126 -21.46 14.41 11.42
C VAL A 126 -22.93 14.68 11.15
N LYS A 127 -23.60 15.20 12.16
CA LYS A 127 -25.00 15.60 12.09
C LYS A 127 -25.11 17.10 11.87
#